data_ca38b0fe337ed382e26bf30dbc03c7cd
#
_entry.id   ca38b0fe337ed382e26bf30dbc03c7cd
#
_cell.length_a   1.000
_cell.length_b   1.000
_cell.length_c   1.000
_cell.angle_alpha   90.00
_cell.angle_beta   90.00
_cell.angle_gamma   90.00
#
_symmetry.space_group_name_H-M   'P 1'
#
loop_
_entity.id
_entity.type
_entity.pdbx_description
1 polymer ?
#
loop_
_entity_poly.entity_id
_entity_poly.type
_entity_poly.pdbx_seq_one_letter_code
_entity_poly.pdbx_strand_id
1 'polypeptide(L)'
;MKQFHDYFKAESDTLVQLADGSFNKRGMSTKLYLAEADDMRKHLVLHHTIEERHFFPVLAKRMPAFRNDEVHINSHHGIHEGLDKLSVLLKKWNADPTAYSPTEMRECLDSWKEVLFRHLDEEVADLSGENMQKYWTLEEMDRVLI
;
A
#
# COMPACT_ATOMS: atom_id res chain seq x y z
N MET A 1 10.60 -6.22 4.93
CA MET A 1 10.08 -5.06 4.19
C MET A 1 9.75 -5.39 2.74
N LYS A 2 10.72 -5.85 1.96
CA LYS A 2 10.52 -6.19 0.55
C LYS A 2 9.40 -7.20 0.31
N GLN A 3 9.28 -8.23 1.15
CA GLN A 3 8.24 -9.26 1.01
C GLN A 3 6.83 -8.67 1.14
N PHE A 4 6.62 -7.73 2.05
CA PHE A 4 5.34 -7.04 2.20
C PHE A 4 5.05 -6.16 0.99
N HIS A 5 6.07 -5.47 0.47
CA HIS A 5 5.92 -4.62 -0.71
C HIS A 5 5.59 -5.44 -1.96
N ASP A 6 6.25 -6.58 -2.14
CA ASP A 6 5.95 -7.50 -3.24
C ASP A 6 4.53 -8.04 -3.16
N TYR A 7 4.04 -8.34 -1.94
CA TYR A 7 2.66 -8.73 -1.71
C TYR A 7 1.68 -7.63 -2.15
N PHE A 8 1.91 -6.38 -1.74
CA PHE A 8 1.02 -5.27 -2.11
C PHE A 8 1.00 -5.02 -3.62
N LYS A 9 2.15 -5.12 -4.27
CA LYS A 9 2.24 -4.99 -5.72
C LYS A 9 1.46 -6.09 -6.44
N ALA A 10 1.67 -7.33 -6.03
CA ALA A 10 1.00 -8.49 -6.63
C ALA A 10 -0.51 -8.42 -6.43
N GLU A 11 -0.95 -8.07 -5.23
CA GLU A 11 -2.37 -7.95 -4.91
C GLU A 11 -3.03 -6.80 -5.67
N SER A 12 -2.37 -5.65 -5.76
CA SER A 12 -2.85 -4.51 -6.55
C SER A 12 -3.01 -4.87 -8.03
N ASP A 13 -2.03 -5.54 -8.61
CA ASP A 13 -2.10 -5.99 -10.00
C ASP A 13 -3.23 -6.99 -10.21
N THR A 14 -3.42 -7.92 -9.29
CA THR A 14 -4.51 -8.90 -9.34
C THR A 14 -5.88 -8.21 -9.30
N LEU A 15 -6.06 -7.25 -8.40
CA LEU A 15 -7.32 -6.50 -8.30
C LEU A 15 -7.63 -5.74 -9.59
N VAL A 16 -6.62 -5.13 -10.22
CA VAL A 16 -6.79 -4.42 -11.49
C VAL A 16 -7.16 -5.40 -12.62
N GLN A 17 -6.47 -6.53 -12.70
CA GLN A 17 -6.74 -7.56 -13.73
C GLN A 17 -8.17 -8.12 -13.62
N LEU A 18 -8.65 -8.33 -12.40
CA LEU A 18 -9.96 -8.91 -12.13
C LEU A 18 -11.10 -7.88 -12.12
N ALA A 19 -10.78 -6.58 -12.18
CA ALA A 19 -11.79 -5.51 -12.07
C ALA A 19 -12.85 -5.54 -13.16
N ASP A 20 -12.57 -6.11 -14.31
CA ASP A 20 -13.50 -6.23 -15.43
C ASP A 20 -14.60 -7.30 -15.25
N GLY A 21 -14.63 -7.93 -14.08
CA GLY A 21 -15.56 -9.02 -13.78
C GLY A 21 -14.97 -10.42 -13.99
N SER A 22 -13.72 -10.51 -14.47
CA SER A 22 -13.07 -11.82 -14.70
C SER A 22 -12.83 -12.61 -13.41
N PHE A 23 -13.01 -12.00 -12.22
CA PHE A 23 -13.03 -12.72 -10.95
C PHE A 23 -14.09 -13.84 -10.97
N ASN A 24 -15.20 -13.69 -11.68
CA ASN A 24 -16.22 -14.74 -11.81
C ASN A 24 -15.67 -16.01 -12.45
N LYS A 25 -14.74 -15.88 -13.38
CA LYS A 25 -14.09 -17.02 -14.06
C LYS A 25 -13.21 -17.82 -13.09
N ARG A 26 -12.77 -17.21 -11.98
CA ARG A 26 -12.02 -17.86 -10.90
C ARG A 26 -12.92 -18.40 -9.81
N GLY A 27 -14.24 -18.39 -10.01
CA GLY A 27 -15.21 -18.84 -9.01
C GLY A 27 -15.45 -17.85 -7.88
N MET A 28 -15.01 -16.60 -8.02
CA MET A 28 -15.24 -15.56 -7.01
C MET A 28 -16.56 -14.83 -7.28
N SER A 29 -17.37 -14.66 -6.22
CA SER A 29 -18.51 -13.74 -6.28
C SER A 29 -18.06 -12.30 -6.25
N THR A 30 -18.95 -11.36 -6.60
CA THR A 30 -18.68 -9.92 -6.44
C THR A 30 -18.33 -9.60 -4.99
N LYS A 31 -19.08 -10.16 -4.02
CA LYS A 31 -18.79 -9.94 -2.59
C LYS A 31 -17.40 -10.41 -2.20
N LEU A 32 -16.97 -11.55 -2.69
CA LEU A 32 -15.63 -12.07 -2.37
C LEU A 32 -14.55 -11.19 -2.98
N TYR A 33 -14.72 -10.75 -4.23
CA TYR A 33 -13.78 -9.83 -4.85
C TYR A 33 -13.67 -8.51 -4.07
N LEU A 34 -14.80 -7.95 -3.64
CA LEU A 34 -14.82 -6.73 -2.84
C LEU A 34 -14.16 -6.94 -1.46
N ALA A 35 -14.33 -8.11 -0.86
CA ALA A 35 -13.67 -8.47 0.39
C ALA A 35 -12.15 -8.55 0.23
N GLU A 36 -11.67 -9.09 -0.88
CA GLU A 36 -10.23 -9.13 -1.20
C GLU A 36 -9.65 -7.72 -1.33
N ALA A 37 -10.38 -6.83 -2.01
CA ALA A 37 -9.98 -5.43 -2.13
C ALA A 37 -9.93 -4.73 -0.77
N ASP A 38 -10.91 -4.98 0.09
CA ASP A 38 -10.95 -4.40 1.42
C ASP A 38 -9.84 -4.93 2.33
N ASP A 39 -9.51 -6.20 2.22
CA ASP A 39 -8.40 -6.80 2.96
C ASP A 39 -7.08 -6.16 2.58
N MET A 40 -6.82 -5.96 1.29
CA MET A 40 -5.62 -5.26 0.85
C MET A 40 -5.57 -3.84 1.41
N ARG A 41 -6.69 -3.12 1.33
CA ARG A 41 -6.81 -1.76 1.88
C ARG A 41 -6.45 -1.71 3.36
N LYS A 42 -7.03 -2.60 4.15
CA LYS A 42 -6.78 -2.67 5.60
C LYS A 42 -5.34 -3.02 5.91
N HIS A 43 -4.76 -3.97 5.19
CA HIS A 43 -3.36 -4.36 5.38
C HIS A 43 -2.42 -3.21 5.05
N LEU A 44 -2.68 -2.46 4.00
CA LEU A 44 -1.85 -1.33 3.61
C LEU A 44 -1.94 -0.18 4.63
N VAL A 45 -3.16 0.12 5.11
CA VAL A 45 -3.35 1.11 6.17
C VAL A 45 -2.60 0.71 7.44
N LEU A 46 -2.70 -0.56 7.84
CA LEU A 46 -1.99 -1.07 9.02
C LEU A 46 -0.47 -0.98 8.84
N HIS A 47 0.03 -1.36 7.67
CA HIS A 47 1.46 -1.30 7.35
C HIS A 47 1.99 0.13 7.48
N HIS A 48 1.33 1.11 6.87
CA HIS A 48 1.72 2.52 6.98
C HIS A 48 1.62 3.06 8.40
N THR A 49 0.60 2.64 9.15
CA THR A 49 0.42 3.05 10.54
C THR A 49 1.57 2.55 11.41
N ILE A 50 1.98 1.30 11.23
CA ILE A 50 3.12 0.71 11.96
C ILE A 50 4.40 1.47 11.62
N GLU A 51 4.64 1.75 10.34
CA GLU A 51 5.82 2.49 9.91
C GLU A 51 5.85 3.88 10.54
N GLU A 52 4.77 4.63 10.45
CA GLU A 52 4.71 6.01 10.95
C GLU A 52 4.81 6.11 12.47
N ARG A 53 4.32 5.11 13.20
CA ARG A 53 4.34 5.12 14.67
C ARG A 53 5.60 4.52 15.26
N HIS A 54 6.16 3.49 14.64
CA HIS A 54 7.22 2.68 15.25
C HIS A 54 8.55 2.73 14.52
N PHE A 55 8.56 2.82 13.20
CA PHE A 55 9.80 2.79 12.43
C PHE A 55 10.30 4.17 12.02
N PHE A 56 9.45 5.00 11.41
CA PHE A 56 9.87 6.31 10.92
C PHE A 56 10.41 7.24 11.99
N PRO A 57 9.85 7.31 13.22
CA PRO A 57 10.43 8.15 14.25
C PRO A 57 11.87 7.78 14.64
N VAL A 58 12.20 6.50 14.60
CA VAL A 58 13.58 6.02 14.87
C VAL A 58 14.47 6.34 13.67
N LEU A 59 14.04 6.01 12.46
CA LEU A 59 14.82 6.25 11.25
C LEU A 59 15.06 7.74 11.01
N ALA A 60 14.07 8.58 11.31
CA ALA A 60 14.13 10.03 11.13
C ALA A 60 15.23 10.70 11.96
N LYS A 61 15.70 10.07 13.02
CA LYS A 61 16.80 10.61 13.85
C LYS A 61 18.06 10.84 13.02
N ARG A 62 18.32 10.03 12.03
CA ARG A 62 19.51 10.10 11.17
C ARG A 62 19.19 10.16 9.67
N MET A 63 18.03 9.70 9.25
CA MET A 63 17.66 9.60 7.84
C MET A 63 16.57 10.63 7.50
N PRO A 64 16.93 11.74 6.80
CA PRO A 64 15.97 12.81 6.48
C PRO A 64 14.75 12.36 5.70
N ALA A 65 14.86 11.33 4.84
CA ALA A 65 13.76 10.83 4.02
C ALA A 65 12.56 10.33 4.84
N PHE A 66 12.77 9.95 6.11
CA PHE A 66 11.71 9.43 6.97
C PHE A 66 11.13 10.49 7.93
N ARG A 67 11.55 11.74 7.82
CA ARG A 67 11.02 12.83 8.63
C ARG A 67 9.62 13.22 8.17
N ASN A 68 8.85 13.82 9.08
CA ASN A 68 7.57 14.44 8.73
C ASN A 68 7.79 15.45 7.61
N ASP A 69 6.80 15.58 6.72
CA ASP A 69 6.80 16.46 5.55
C ASP A 69 7.78 16.05 4.43
N GLU A 70 8.46 14.93 4.58
CA GLU A 70 9.34 14.41 3.55
C GLU A 70 8.65 13.35 2.66
N VAL A 71 9.40 12.83 1.68
CA VAL A 71 8.88 12.02 0.57
C VAL A 71 8.00 10.86 1.02
N HIS A 72 8.42 10.09 2.03
CA HIS A 72 7.67 8.89 2.44
C HIS A 72 6.32 9.24 3.09
N ILE A 73 6.28 10.24 3.97
CA ILE A 73 5.03 10.67 4.61
C ILE A 73 4.09 11.28 3.56
N ASN A 74 4.60 12.07 2.64
CA ASN A 74 3.80 12.67 1.57
C ASN A 74 3.22 11.61 0.63
N SER A 75 4.01 10.58 0.32
CA SER A 75 3.54 9.44 -0.47
C SER A 75 2.44 8.67 0.26
N HIS A 76 2.57 8.47 1.57
CA HIS A 76 1.52 7.85 2.39
C HIS A 76 0.21 8.65 2.31
N HIS A 77 0.27 9.99 2.38
CA HIS A 77 -0.92 10.84 2.26
C HIS A 77 -1.62 10.64 0.90
N GLY A 78 -0.86 10.63 -0.19
CA GLY A 78 -1.41 10.39 -1.53
C GLY A 78 -2.04 9.02 -1.68
N ILE A 79 -1.40 8.00 -1.14
CA ILE A 79 -1.92 6.62 -1.14
C ILE A 79 -3.21 6.55 -0.32
N HIS A 80 -3.24 7.17 0.87
CA HIS A 80 -4.42 7.16 1.73
C HIS A 80 -5.62 7.86 1.11
N GLU A 81 -5.42 8.93 0.34
CA GLU A 81 -6.50 9.55 -0.43
C GLU A 81 -7.13 8.56 -1.40
N GLY A 82 -6.30 7.77 -2.09
CA GLY A 82 -6.77 6.71 -2.98
C GLY A 82 -7.49 5.59 -2.23
N LEU A 83 -6.98 5.18 -1.08
CA LEU A 83 -7.61 4.17 -0.24
C LEU A 83 -8.97 4.64 0.31
N ASP A 84 -9.12 5.92 0.64
CA ASP A 84 -10.38 6.49 1.06
C ASP A 84 -11.42 6.45 -0.06
N LYS A 85 -11.02 6.77 -1.29
CA LYS A 85 -11.90 6.63 -2.46
C LYS A 85 -12.34 5.18 -2.66
N LEU A 86 -11.42 4.24 -2.54
CA LEU A 86 -11.72 2.81 -2.62
C LEU A 86 -12.71 2.41 -1.53
N SER A 87 -12.51 2.88 -0.29
CA SER A 87 -13.41 2.59 0.83
C SER A 87 -14.85 3.04 0.53
N VAL A 88 -15.02 4.22 -0.06
CA VAL A 88 -16.36 4.73 -0.45
C VAL A 88 -17.03 3.82 -1.48
N LEU A 89 -16.29 3.41 -2.51
CA LEU A 89 -16.80 2.50 -3.53
C LEU A 89 -17.15 1.13 -2.96
N LEU A 90 -16.30 0.58 -2.09
CA LEU A 90 -16.56 -0.71 -1.46
C LEU A 90 -17.82 -0.69 -0.59
N LYS A 91 -18.05 0.37 0.16
CA LYS A 91 -19.28 0.54 0.94
C LYS A 91 -20.51 0.57 0.05
N LYS A 92 -20.46 1.34 -1.04
CA LYS A 92 -21.54 1.44 -2.02
C LYS A 92 -21.87 0.07 -2.61
N TRP A 93 -20.87 -0.66 -3.05
CA TRP A 93 -21.09 -1.95 -3.72
C TRP A 93 -21.38 -3.11 -2.77
N ASN A 94 -20.92 -3.03 -1.53
CA ASN A 94 -21.31 -4.01 -0.51
C ASN A 94 -22.78 -3.85 -0.12
N ALA A 95 -23.31 -2.62 -0.14
CA ALA A 95 -24.74 -2.36 0.08
C ALA A 95 -25.59 -2.85 -1.10
N ASP A 96 -25.07 -2.74 -2.32
CA ASP A 96 -25.74 -3.21 -3.55
C ASP A 96 -24.70 -3.76 -4.53
N PRO A 97 -24.42 -5.08 -4.48
CA PRO A 97 -23.43 -5.70 -5.41
C PRO A 97 -23.78 -5.55 -6.87
N THR A 98 -25.07 -5.35 -7.21
CA THR A 98 -25.51 -5.16 -8.61
C THR A 98 -25.05 -3.81 -9.16
N ALA A 99 -24.71 -2.86 -8.30
CA ALA A 99 -24.22 -1.55 -8.68
C ALA A 99 -22.71 -1.56 -9.02
N TYR A 100 -22.03 -2.69 -8.85
CA TYR A 100 -20.60 -2.80 -9.15
C TYR A 100 -20.27 -2.33 -10.55
N SER A 101 -19.31 -1.41 -10.66
CA SER A 101 -18.85 -0.85 -11.93
C SER A 101 -17.38 -1.21 -12.16
N PRO A 102 -17.09 -2.07 -13.15
CA PRO A 102 -15.70 -2.37 -13.53
C PRO A 102 -14.89 -1.12 -13.87
N THR A 103 -15.48 -0.16 -14.56
CA THR A 103 -14.82 1.08 -14.95
C THR A 103 -14.44 1.91 -13.74
N GLU A 104 -15.37 2.13 -12.81
CA GLU A 104 -15.10 2.89 -11.58
C GLU A 104 -14.04 2.22 -10.73
N MET A 105 -14.07 0.90 -10.60
CA MET A 105 -13.06 0.17 -9.84
C MET A 105 -11.68 0.32 -10.44
N ARG A 106 -11.56 0.14 -11.75
CA ARG A 106 -10.28 0.26 -12.45
C ARG A 106 -9.73 1.68 -12.38
N GLU A 107 -10.57 2.68 -12.60
CA GLU A 107 -10.16 4.08 -12.48
C GLU A 107 -9.67 4.41 -11.07
N CYS A 108 -10.35 3.93 -10.05
CA CYS A 108 -9.95 4.14 -8.66
C CYS A 108 -8.58 3.50 -8.39
N LEU A 109 -8.39 2.24 -8.73
CA LEU A 109 -7.13 1.53 -8.51
C LEU A 109 -5.99 2.17 -9.29
N ASP A 110 -6.22 2.54 -10.54
CA ASP A 110 -5.20 3.17 -11.39
C ASP A 110 -4.81 4.56 -10.89
N SER A 111 -5.73 5.28 -10.25
CA SER A 111 -5.49 6.66 -9.80
C SER A 111 -4.37 6.79 -8.76
N TRP A 112 -4.08 5.73 -7.99
CA TRP A 112 -3.05 5.75 -6.95
C TRP A 112 -2.01 4.63 -7.09
N LYS A 113 -2.12 3.78 -8.11
CA LYS A 113 -1.20 2.67 -8.36
C LYS A 113 0.23 3.15 -8.58
N GLU A 114 0.40 4.18 -9.39
CA GLU A 114 1.73 4.70 -9.70
C GLU A 114 2.45 5.25 -8.46
N VAL A 115 1.75 6.04 -7.65
CA VAL A 115 2.34 6.58 -6.41
C VAL A 115 2.64 5.48 -5.42
N LEU A 116 1.78 4.46 -5.32
CA LEU A 116 2.02 3.30 -4.47
C LEU A 116 3.29 2.56 -4.89
N PHE A 117 3.40 2.17 -6.15
CA PHE A 117 4.52 1.37 -6.63
C PHE A 117 5.84 2.14 -6.51
N ARG A 118 5.84 3.42 -6.87
CA ARG A 118 7.02 4.27 -6.69
C ARG A 118 7.42 4.38 -5.22
N HIS A 119 6.47 4.61 -4.33
CA HIS A 119 6.73 4.69 -2.90
C HIS A 119 7.32 3.40 -2.36
N LEU A 120 6.73 2.24 -2.72
CA LEU A 120 7.23 0.95 -2.27
C LEU A 120 8.68 0.70 -2.71
N ASP A 121 9.01 1.09 -3.94
CA ASP A 121 10.39 0.96 -4.46
C ASP A 121 11.36 1.93 -3.80
N GLU A 122 10.96 3.18 -3.61
CA GLU A 122 11.79 4.19 -2.95
C GLU A 122 12.09 3.81 -1.51
N GLU A 123 11.12 3.29 -0.80
CA GLU A 123 11.29 2.88 0.59
C GLU A 123 12.23 1.68 0.71
N VAL A 124 12.09 0.69 -0.17
CA VAL A 124 13.02 -0.45 -0.21
C VAL A 124 14.45 0.02 -0.51
N ALA A 125 14.62 0.98 -1.42
CA ALA A 125 15.92 1.53 -1.73
C ALA A 125 16.53 2.27 -0.54
N ASP A 126 15.74 3.08 0.17
CA ASP A 126 16.20 3.81 1.35
C ASP A 126 16.52 2.90 2.52
N LEU A 127 15.82 1.78 2.65
CA LEU A 127 16.05 0.77 3.69
C LEU A 127 17.02 -0.33 3.26
N SER A 128 17.64 -0.21 2.09
CA SER A 128 18.68 -1.16 1.67
C SER A 128 19.86 -1.09 2.63
N GLY A 129 20.54 -2.23 2.82
CA GLY A 129 21.74 -2.28 3.65
C GLY A 129 22.81 -1.29 3.23
N GLU A 130 22.99 -1.12 1.91
CA GLU A 130 23.93 -0.16 1.33
C GLU A 130 23.61 1.29 1.73
N ASN A 131 22.35 1.70 1.64
CA ASN A 131 21.95 3.05 2.01
C ASN A 131 21.98 3.27 3.54
N MET A 132 21.53 2.29 4.30
CA MET A 132 21.48 2.40 5.77
C MET A 132 22.87 2.48 6.39
N GLN A 133 23.88 1.89 5.80
CA GLN A 133 25.28 1.97 6.26
C GLN A 133 25.81 3.41 6.29
N LYS A 134 25.23 4.32 5.53
CA LYS A 134 25.58 5.74 5.55
C LYS A 134 25.17 6.44 6.83
N TYR A 135 24.18 5.89 7.56
CA TYR A 135 23.56 6.52 8.72
C TYR A 135 23.71 5.70 10.00
N TRP A 136 23.83 4.38 9.88
CA TRP A 136 23.77 3.45 11.00
C TRP A 136 24.91 2.43 10.91
N THR A 137 25.43 1.99 12.07
CA THR A 137 26.33 0.84 12.13
C THR A 137 25.52 -0.45 11.95
N LEU A 138 26.19 -1.56 11.62
CA LEU A 138 25.54 -2.86 11.46
C LEU A 138 24.82 -3.30 12.73
N GLU A 139 25.46 -3.07 13.90
CA GLU A 139 24.87 -3.37 15.20
C GLU A 139 23.62 -2.53 15.47
N GLU A 140 23.66 -1.23 15.15
CA GLU A 140 22.52 -0.33 15.27
C GLU A 140 21.36 -0.73 14.34
N MET A 141 21.67 -1.18 13.13
CA MET A 141 20.66 -1.66 12.17
C MET A 141 19.86 -2.84 12.71
N ASP A 142 20.53 -3.78 13.40
CA ASP A 142 19.86 -4.92 14.01
C ASP A 142 18.83 -4.48 15.07
N ARG A 143 19.08 -3.39 15.76
CA ARG A 143 18.15 -2.84 16.76
C ARG A 143 16.98 -2.08 16.13
N VAL A 144 17.21 -1.42 15.01
CA VAL A 144 16.20 -0.60 14.33
C VAL A 144 15.19 -1.46 13.57
N LEU A 145 15.64 -2.58 12.99
CA LEU A 145 14.84 -3.41 12.09
C LEU A 145 14.12 -4.59 12.77
N ILE A 146 14.27 -4.72 14.07
CA ILE A 146 13.57 -5.78 14.83
C ILE A 146 12.13 -5.39 15.16
#